data_da6193a784acd1d8fabd6bbbe7f7d33a
#
_entry.id   da6193a784acd1d8fabd6bbbe7f7d33a
#
_cell.length_a   1.000
_cell.length_b   1.000
_cell.length_c   1.000
_cell.angle_alpha   90.00
_cell.angle_beta   90.00
_cell.angle_gamma   90.00
#
_symmetry.space_group_name_H-M   'P 1'
#
loop_
_entity.id
_entity.type
_entity.pdbx_description
1 polymer ?
#
loop_
_entity_poly.entity_id
_entity_poly.type
_entity_poly.pdbx_seq_one_letter_code
_entity_poly.pdbx_strand_id
1 'polypeptide(L)'
;GDRSTGKTTIAIDTIINQAKINKQGKENGGPDFRPVYSIYVAVGQKNSNVARTIKVFEDNGAMEYVTVVTAPAADNPANQYLAPYAGCAMGEWFLRNGRDALIVYDDLSKHAVAYRQISLILKRPSGREAFPGDGFYLHSRLRERSARLNKNSGNGSLTALPIIETQMGDV
;
A
#
# COMPACT_ATOMS: atom_id res chain seq x y z
N GLY A 1 -7.03 -4.81 -12.42
CA GLY A 1 -8.30 -5.46 -12.80
C GLY A 1 -9.49 -4.53 -12.67
N ASP A 2 -10.61 -4.93 -13.21
CA ASP A 2 -11.82 -4.13 -13.25
C ASP A 2 -12.40 -3.86 -11.87
N ARG A 3 -13.30 -2.89 -11.80
CA ARG A 3 -13.96 -2.49 -10.57
C ARG A 3 -14.75 -3.65 -9.97
N SER A 4 -14.77 -3.75 -8.63
CA SER A 4 -15.52 -4.77 -7.89
C SER A 4 -15.15 -6.23 -8.19
N THR A 5 -13.93 -6.51 -8.62
CA THR A 5 -13.43 -7.88 -8.88
C THR A 5 -12.76 -8.55 -7.66
N GLY A 6 -12.89 -7.97 -6.48
CA GLY A 6 -12.36 -8.55 -5.24
C GLY A 6 -10.90 -8.24 -4.92
N LYS A 7 -10.28 -7.27 -5.60
CA LYS A 7 -8.87 -6.88 -5.38
C LYS A 7 -8.58 -6.53 -3.91
N THR A 8 -9.38 -5.63 -3.34
CA THR A 8 -9.26 -5.20 -1.95
C THR A 8 -9.45 -6.38 -0.98
N THR A 9 -10.41 -7.25 -1.25
CA THR A 9 -10.67 -8.44 -0.43
C THR A 9 -9.45 -9.36 -0.38
N ILE A 10 -8.84 -9.65 -1.54
CA ILE A 10 -7.61 -10.46 -1.62
C ILE A 10 -6.48 -9.84 -0.80
N ALA A 11 -6.31 -8.52 -0.90
CA ALA A 11 -5.27 -7.81 -0.15
C ALA A 11 -5.52 -7.86 1.37
N ILE A 12 -6.76 -7.66 1.82
CA ILE A 12 -7.16 -7.75 3.22
C ILE A 12 -6.94 -9.17 3.75
N ASP A 13 -7.38 -10.19 3.01
CA ASP A 13 -7.18 -11.59 3.37
C ASP A 13 -5.70 -11.96 3.48
N THR A 14 -4.87 -11.43 2.58
CA THR A 14 -3.42 -11.60 2.64
C THR A 14 -2.84 -11.05 3.96
N ILE A 15 -3.25 -9.85 4.36
CA ILE A 15 -2.81 -9.22 5.61
C ILE A 15 -3.27 -10.04 6.82
N ILE A 16 -4.52 -10.47 6.84
CA ILE A 16 -5.08 -11.29 7.93
C ILE A 16 -4.36 -12.64 8.05
N ASN A 17 -4.13 -13.30 6.93
CA ASN A 17 -3.41 -14.56 6.92
C ASN A 17 -1.97 -14.39 7.39
N GLN A 18 -1.30 -13.31 6.99
CA GLN A 18 0.05 -13.01 7.45
C GLN A 18 0.08 -12.78 8.97
N ALA A 19 -0.91 -12.09 9.54
CA ALA A 19 -1.03 -11.91 10.97
C ALA A 19 -1.22 -13.24 11.73
N LYS A 20 -2.01 -14.16 11.18
CA LYS A 20 -2.16 -15.53 11.72
C LYS A 20 -0.84 -16.28 11.71
N ILE A 21 -0.11 -16.23 10.60
CA ILE A 21 1.23 -16.84 10.47
C ILE A 21 2.19 -16.23 11.49
N ASN A 22 2.15 -14.93 11.69
CA ASN A 22 2.98 -14.24 12.69
C ASN A 22 2.71 -14.75 14.11
N LYS A 23 1.44 -14.91 14.50
CA LYS A 23 1.06 -15.42 15.83
C LYS A 23 1.55 -16.85 16.03
N GLN A 24 1.29 -17.71 15.05
CA GLN A 24 1.76 -19.12 15.11
C GLN A 24 3.28 -19.20 15.16
N GLY A 25 3.97 -18.37 14.38
CA GLY A 25 5.41 -18.34 14.36
C GLY A 25 6.04 -17.79 15.65
N LYS A 26 5.37 -16.84 16.31
CA LYS A 26 5.80 -16.33 17.61
C LYS A 26 5.72 -17.41 18.71
N GLU A 27 4.76 -18.31 18.61
CA GLU A 27 4.55 -19.41 19.57
C GLU A 27 5.45 -20.62 19.28
N ASN A 28 5.63 -20.98 18.00
CA ASN A 28 6.20 -22.27 17.60
C ASN A 28 7.41 -22.16 16.65
N GLY A 29 7.79 -20.95 16.22
CA GLY A 29 8.72 -20.74 15.09
C GLY A 29 10.21 -20.77 15.43
N GLY A 30 10.58 -20.93 16.67
CA GLY A 30 11.99 -20.93 17.08
C GLY A 30 12.69 -19.57 16.94
N PRO A 31 14.02 -19.52 17.21
CA PRO A 31 14.77 -18.26 17.31
C PRO A 31 14.92 -17.49 15.97
N ASP A 32 14.79 -18.18 14.85
CA ASP A 32 14.97 -17.59 13.51
C ASP A 32 13.66 -17.08 12.89
N PHE A 33 12.53 -17.24 13.58
CA PHE A 33 11.24 -16.77 13.07
C PHE A 33 11.21 -15.24 12.99
N ARG A 34 10.81 -14.73 11.82
CA ARG A 34 10.70 -13.29 11.57
C ARG A 34 9.25 -12.96 11.17
N PRO A 35 8.55 -12.15 11.98
CA PRO A 35 7.21 -11.70 11.61
C PRO A 35 7.25 -10.74 10.42
N VAL A 36 6.22 -10.77 9.60
CA VAL A 36 6.00 -9.80 8.51
C VAL A 36 4.99 -8.76 8.98
N TYR A 37 5.40 -7.51 9.02
CA TYR A 37 4.52 -6.38 9.35
C TYR A 37 3.84 -5.86 8.09
N SER A 38 2.55 -5.59 8.18
CA SER A 38 1.75 -5.14 7.04
C SER A 38 1.44 -3.65 7.14
N ILE A 39 1.52 -2.96 6.01
CA ILE A 39 1.11 -1.56 5.87
C ILE A 39 0.00 -1.52 4.83
N TYR A 40 -1.18 -1.10 5.25
CA TYR A 40 -2.32 -0.93 4.37
C TYR A 40 -2.51 0.56 4.06
N VAL A 41 -2.28 0.94 2.81
CA VAL A 41 -2.41 2.33 2.34
C VAL A 41 -3.73 2.46 1.58
N ALA A 42 -4.69 3.17 2.15
CA ALA A 42 -5.98 3.47 1.55
C ALA A 42 -5.99 4.89 0.97
N VAL A 43 -6.11 5.01 -0.34
CA VAL A 43 -6.10 6.30 -1.06
C VAL A 43 -7.46 6.55 -1.70
N GLY A 44 -8.06 7.71 -1.41
CA GLY A 44 -9.29 8.15 -2.05
C GLY A 44 -10.51 7.27 -1.76
N GLN A 45 -10.50 6.50 -0.70
CA GLN A 45 -11.62 5.69 -0.27
C GLN A 45 -12.57 6.49 0.65
N LYS A 46 -13.83 6.05 0.75
CA LYS A 46 -14.77 6.60 1.72
C LYS A 46 -14.31 6.23 3.14
N ASN A 47 -14.44 7.14 4.09
CA ASN A 47 -14.12 6.90 5.50
C ASN A 47 -14.82 5.64 6.07
N SER A 48 -16.08 5.41 5.68
CA SER A 48 -16.83 4.22 6.10
C SER A 48 -16.21 2.90 5.62
N ASN A 49 -15.58 2.89 4.44
CA ASN A 49 -14.89 1.71 3.93
C ASN A 49 -13.59 1.46 4.69
N VAL A 50 -12.84 2.52 4.99
CA VAL A 50 -11.61 2.43 5.78
C VAL A 50 -11.93 1.95 7.19
N ALA A 51 -12.95 2.52 7.85
CA ALA A 51 -13.39 2.09 9.18
C ALA A 51 -13.81 0.61 9.21
N ARG A 52 -14.52 0.15 8.18
CA ARG A 52 -14.89 -1.27 8.04
C ARG A 52 -13.66 -2.16 7.89
N THR A 53 -12.68 -1.75 7.11
CA THR A 53 -11.43 -2.50 6.93
C THR A 53 -10.65 -2.59 8.24
N ILE A 54 -10.54 -1.50 8.99
CA ILE A 54 -9.90 -1.49 10.31
C ILE A 54 -10.62 -2.46 11.26
N LYS A 55 -11.96 -2.41 11.28
CA LYS A 55 -12.74 -3.34 12.11
C LYS A 55 -12.50 -4.80 11.73
N VAL A 56 -12.38 -5.11 10.45
CA VAL A 56 -12.04 -6.46 9.98
C VAL A 56 -10.66 -6.89 10.51
N PHE A 57 -9.67 -6.01 10.51
CA PHE A 57 -8.36 -6.29 11.08
C PHE A 57 -8.43 -6.50 12.60
N GLU A 58 -9.19 -5.68 13.32
CA GLU A 58 -9.41 -5.81 14.77
C GLU A 58 -10.09 -7.14 15.11
N ASP A 59 -11.21 -7.45 14.44
CA ASP A 59 -11.99 -8.68 14.68
C ASP A 59 -11.17 -9.96 14.40
N ASN A 60 -10.19 -9.89 13.53
CA ASN A 60 -9.26 -11.00 13.25
C ASN A 60 -7.95 -10.92 14.07
N GLY A 61 -7.85 -9.96 15.00
CA GLY A 61 -6.66 -9.76 15.83
C GLY A 61 -5.39 -9.45 15.04
N ALA A 62 -5.54 -8.81 13.87
CA ALA A 62 -4.40 -8.49 12.99
C ALA A 62 -3.73 -7.16 13.33
N MET A 63 -4.38 -6.28 14.11
CA MET A 63 -3.90 -4.91 14.37
C MET A 63 -2.54 -4.84 15.07
N GLU A 64 -2.11 -5.87 15.75
CA GLU A 64 -0.76 -5.95 16.33
C GLU A 64 0.34 -5.87 15.25
N TYR A 65 0.02 -6.30 14.03
CA TYR A 65 0.96 -6.39 12.91
C TYR A 65 0.64 -5.48 11.74
N VAL A 66 -0.38 -4.61 11.87
CA VAL A 66 -0.89 -3.78 10.77
C VAL A 66 -0.80 -2.30 11.11
N THR A 67 -0.24 -1.53 10.18
CA THR A 67 -0.33 -0.07 10.17
C THR A 67 -1.25 0.35 9.04
N VAL A 68 -2.23 1.20 9.33
CA VAL A 68 -3.14 1.78 8.34
C VAL A 68 -2.74 3.21 8.06
N VAL A 69 -2.48 3.52 6.79
CA VAL A 69 -2.22 4.86 6.30
C VAL A 69 -3.37 5.25 5.37
N THR A 70 -4.07 6.32 5.66
CA THR A 70 -5.22 6.71 4.87
C THR A 70 -5.23 8.19 4.51
N ALA A 71 -5.59 8.47 3.27
CA ALA A 71 -6.01 9.78 2.78
C ALA A 71 -7.37 9.58 2.08
N PRO A 72 -8.48 9.88 2.77
CA PRO A 72 -9.82 9.59 2.25
C PRO A 72 -10.19 10.47 1.05
N ALA A 73 -11.28 10.10 0.37
CA ALA A 73 -11.77 10.83 -0.80
C ALA A 73 -12.13 12.30 -0.54
N ALA A 74 -12.50 12.63 0.71
CA ALA A 74 -12.80 14.00 1.14
C ALA A 74 -11.53 14.82 1.45
N ASP A 75 -10.38 14.21 1.50
CA ASP A 75 -9.11 14.88 1.77
C ASP A 75 -8.59 15.61 0.53
N ASN A 76 -7.68 16.55 0.73
CA ASN A 76 -7.11 17.28 -0.40
C ASN A 76 -6.22 16.38 -1.28
N PRO A 77 -6.04 16.72 -2.57
CA PRO A 77 -5.24 15.92 -3.49
C PRO A 77 -3.78 15.74 -3.03
N ALA A 78 -3.21 16.70 -2.31
CA ALA A 78 -1.83 16.62 -1.83
C ALA A 78 -1.66 15.50 -0.81
N ASN A 79 -2.60 15.34 0.13
CA ASN A 79 -2.58 14.26 1.09
C ASN A 79 -2.76 12.90 0.42
N GLN A 80 -3.68 12.80 -0.54
CA GLN A 80 -3.87 11.58 -1.33
C GLN A 80 -2.62 11.22 -2.15
N TYR A 81 -1.91 12.23 -2.66
CA TYR A 81 -0.62 12.04 -3.34
C TYR A 81 0.47 11.55 -2.39
N LEU A 82 0.55 12.10 -1.18
CA LEU A 82 1.60 11.78 -0.21
C LEU A 82 1.42 10.43 0.49
N ALA A 83 0.19 9.97 0.68
CA ALA A 83 -0.10 8.77 1.47
C ALA A 83 0.66 7.52 1.03
N PRO A 84 0.76 7.15 -0.25
CA PRO A 84 1.56 6.00 -0.67
C PRO A 84 3.04 6.15 -0.35
N TYR A 85 3.60 7.34 -0.50
CA TYR A 85 5.01 7.61 -0.17
C TYR A 85 5.27 7.54 1.33
N ALA A 86 4.35 8.04 2.15
CA ALA A 86 4.43 7.92 3.61
C ALA A 86 4.40 6.44 4.04
N GLY A 87 3.46 5.66 3.52
CA GLY A 87 3.40 4.22 3.76
C GLY A 87 4.66 3.50 3.32
N CYS A 88 5.19 3.84 2.14
CA CYS A 88 6.43 3.28 1.62
C CYS A 88 7.63 3.60 2.54
N ALA A 89 7.73 4.81 3.05
CA ALA A 89 8.78 5.19 4.01
C ALA A 89 8.70 4.39 5.31
N MET A 90 7.49 4.10 5.82
CA MET A 90 7.28 3.21 6.95
C MET A 90 7.75 1.78 6.63
N GLY A 91 7.44 1.26 5.44
CA GLY A 91 7.93 -0.03 4.97
C GLY A 91 9.45 -0.11 4.87
N GLU A 92 10.09 0.96 4.38
CA GLU A 92 11.55 1.05 4.31
C GLU A 92 12.21 1.08 5.69
N TRP A 93 11.51 1.59 6.70
CA TRP A 93 12.02 1.50 8.06
C TRP A 93 12.20 0.05 8.50
N PHE A 94 11.20 -0.81 8.26
CA PHE A 94 11.31 -2.24 8.53
C PHE A 94 12.43 -2.89 7.71
N LEU A 95 12.48 -2.59 6.41
CA LEU A 95 13.51 -3.08 5.50
C LEU A 95 14.92 -2.80 6.00
N ARG A 96 15.18 -1.54 6.40
CA ARG A 96 16.50 -1.09 6.86
C ARG A 96 16.86 -1.59 8.26
N ASN A 97 15.88 -1.94 9.06
CA ASN A 97 16.08 -2.52 10.39
C ASN A 97 16.07 -4.05 10.40
N GLY A 98 16.34 -4.67 9.27
CA GLY A 98 16.47 -6.12 9.16
C GLY A 98 15.17 -6.88 9.38
N ARG A 99 14.01 -6.23 9.16
CA ARG A 99 12.67 -6.81 9.33
C ARG A 99 11.98 -7.01 7.98
N ASP A 100 10.90 -7.77 7.99
CA ASP A 100 10.11 -8.02 6.81
C ASP A 100 8.79 -7.27 6.85
N ALA A 101 8.45 -6.59 5.76
CA ALA A 101 7.21 -5.84 5.64
C ALA A 101 6.49 -6.13 4.31
N LEU A 102 5.16 -6.07 4.38
CA LEU A 102 4.26 -6.12 3.25
C LEU A 102 3.53 -4.77 3.16
N ILE A 103 3.55 -4.13 2.00
CA ILE A 103 2.76 -2.92 1.78
C ILE A 103 1.72 -3.14 0.69
N VAL A 104 0.48 -2.76 0.98
CA VAL A 104 -0.63 -2.77 0.04
C VAL A 104 -0.99 -1.33 -0.29
N TYR A 105 -1.04 -1.00 -1.59
CA TYR A 105 -1.53 0.29 -2.07
C TYR A 105 -2.93 0.12 -2.65
N ASP A 106 -3.94 0.59 -1.95
CA ASP A 106 -5.36 0.48 -2.33
C ASP A 106 -6.02 1.85 -2.52
N ASP A 107 -6.02 2.41 -3.69
CA ASP A 107 -5.39 1.94 -4.93
C ASP A 107 -4.54 3.05 -5.59
N LEU A 108 -3.65 2.64 -6.46
CA LEU A 108 -2.79 3.56 -7.20
C LEU A 108 -3.50 4.29 -8.35
N SER A 109 -4.68 3.84 -8.77
CA SER A 109 -5.50 4.55 -9.76
C SER A 109 -6.00 5.87 -9.17
N LYS A 110 -6.49 5.87 -7.94
CA LYS A 110 -6.89 7.11 -7.22
C LYS A 110 -5.69 7.99 -6.90
N HIS A 111 -4.55 7.40 -6.60
CA HIS A 111 -3.28 8.12 -6.45
C HIS A 111 -2.90 8.88 -7.74
N ALA A 112 -3.03 8.24 -8.90
CA ALA A 112 -2.79 8.88 -10.20
C ALA A 112 -3.77 10.02 -10.47
N VAL A 113 -5.04 9.87 -10.10
CA VAL A 113 -6.05 10.93 -10.20
C VAL A 113 -5.70 12.13 -9.33
N ALA A 114 -5.26 11.93 -8.10
CA ALA A 114 -4.79 13.00 -7.22
C ALA A 114 -3.59 13.74 -7.81
N TYR A 115 -2.65 13.01 -8.37
CA TYR A 115 -1.49 13.58 -9.04
C TYR A 115 -1.87 14.39 -10.29
N ARG A 116 -2.84 13.91 -11.08
CA ARG A 116 -3.41 14.67 -12.21
C ARG A 116 -4.00 15.98 -11.74
N GLN A 117 -4.79 15.99 -10.67
CA GLN A 117 -5.39 17.22 -10.14
C GLN A 117 -4.33 18.23 -9.72
N ILE A 118 -3.30 17.81 -9.00
CA ILE A 118 -2.18 18.68 -8.61
C ILE A 118 -1.48 19.25 -9.85
N SER A 119 -1.20 18.39 -10.83
CA SER A 119 -0.51 18.79 -12.06
C SER A 119 -1.30 19.80 -12.88
N LEU A 120 -2.63 19.67 -12.94
CA LEU A 120 -3.52 20.63 -13.61
C LEU A 120 -3.58 21.98 -12.89
N ILE A 121 -3.62 21.98 -11.55
CA ILE A 121 -3.56 23.20 -10.75
C ILE A 121 -2.23 23.92 -10.99
N LEU A 122 -1.13 23.19 -11.08
CA LEU A 122 0.21 23.73 -11.35
C LEU A 122 0.42 24.06 -12.84
N LYS A 123 -0.60 23.92 -13.68
CA LYS A 123 -0.56 24.18 -15.14
C LYS A 123 0.56 23.43 -15.85
N ARG A 124 0.87 22.23 -15.39
CA ARG A 124 1.86 21.36 -16.07
C ARG A 124 1.27 20.82 -17.38
N PRO A 125 2.10 20.62 -18.42
CA PRO A 125 1.66 20.01 -19.67
C PRO A 125 0.99 18.65 -19.40
N SER A 126 -0.17 18.42 -19.99
CA SER A 126 -0.90 17.17 -19.87
C SER A 126 -0.88 16.38 -21.18
N GLY A 127 -0.88 15.06 -21.06
CA GLY A 127 -1.03 14.12 -22.17
C GLY A 127 -2.45 13.54 -22.25
N ARG A 128 -2.54 12.26 -22.61
CA ARG A 128 -3.82 11.54 -22.72
C ARG A 128 -4.64 11.62 -21.43
N GLU A 129 -5.93 11.90 -21.54
CA GLU A 129 -6.88 12.03 -20.43
C GLU A 129 -6.46 13.04 -19.36
N ALA A 130 -5.73 14.06 -19.77
CA ALA A 130 -5.18 15.11 -18.90
C ALA A 130 -4.19 14.62 -17.84
N PHE A 131 -3.68 13.38 -17.93
CA PHE A 131 -2.60 12.90 -17.07
C PHE A 131 -1.25 13.54 -17.48
N PRO A 132 -0.40 13.88 -16.50
CA PRO A 132 0.96 14.34 -16.82
C PRO A 132 1.77 13.21 -17.45
N GLY A 133 2.74 13.56 -18.29
CA GLY A 133 3.56 12.59 -19.03
C GLY A 133 4.41 11.68 -18.15
N ASP A 134 4.67 12.06 -16.91
CA ASP A 134 5.44 11.30 -15.92
C ASP A 134 4.56 10.42 -15.00
N GLY A 135 3.30 10.15 -15.36
CA GLY A 135 2.39 9.34 -14.58
C GLY A 135 2.91 7.92 -14.29
N PHE A 136 3.55 7.29 -15.27
CA PHE A 136 4.19 5.99 -15.05
C PHE A 136 5.38 6.04 -14.10
N TYR A 137 6.14 7.12 -14.13
CA TYR A 137 7.24 7.36 -13.21
C TYR A 137 6.77 7.54 -11.78
N LEU A 138 5.59 8.12 -11.56
CA LEU A 138 4.93 8.22 -10.27
C LEU A 138 4.82 6.84 -9.57
N HIS A 139 4.36 5.83 -10.29
CA HIS A 139 4.17 4.49 -9.75
C HIS A 139 5.47 3.68 -9.72
N SER A 140 6.35 3.82 -10.71
CA SER A 140 7.62 3.11 -10.72
C SER A 140 8.50 3.51 -9.53
N ARG A 141 8.53 4.79 -9.16
CA ARG A 141 9.24 5.28 -7.96
C ARG A 141 8.81 4.56 -6.66
N LEU A 142 7.54 4.21 -6.53
CA LEU A 142 7.04 3.45 -5.39
C LEU A 142 7.47 1.99 -5.46
N ARG A 143 7.29 1.35 -6.62
CA ARG A 143 7.56 -0.08 -6.77
C ARG A 143 9.04 -0.42 -6.66
N GLU A 144 9.92 0.42 -7.19
CA GLU A 144 11.38 0.23 -7.12
C GLU A 144 11.95 0.33 -5.71
N ARG A 145 11.20 0.90 -4.77
CA ARG A 145 11.57 0.94 -3.35
C ARG A 145 11.33 -0.40 -2.63
N SER A 146 10.56 -1.31 -3.23
CA SER A 146 10.34 -2.66 -2.74
C SER A 146 11.54 -3.53 -3.11
N ALA A 147 12.17 -4.13 -2.10
CA ALA A 147 13.41 -4.85 -2.27
C ALA A 147 13.64 -5.87 -1.15
N ARG A 148 14.60 -6.74 -1.35
CA ARG A 148 15.22 -7.52 -0.28
C ARG A 148 16.70 -7.15 -0.19
N LEU A 149 17.12 -6.77 1.00
CA LEU A 149 18.51 -6.44 1.28
C LEU A 149 19.35 -7.73 1.47
N ASN A 150 20.62 -7.63 1.13
CA ASN A 150 21.57 -8.71 1.39
C ASN A 150 21.93 -8.81 2.89
N LYS A 151 22.67 -9.84 3.26
CA LYS A 151 23.09 -10.08 4.65
C LYS A 151 23.89 -8.91 5.23
N ASN A 152 24.75 -8.28 4.44
CA ASN A 152 25.60 -7.17 4.88
C ASN A 152 24.78 -5.90 5.19
N SER A 153 23.57 -5.79 4.60
CA SER A 153 22.63 -4.67 4.78
C SER A 153 21.45 -5.02 5.70
N GLY A 154 21.56 -6.10 6.50
CA GLY A 154 20.57 -6.47 7.50
C GLY A 154 19.51 -7.48 7.06
N ASN A 155 19.52 -7.93 5.80
CA ASN A 155 18.61 -8.97 5.26
C ASN A 155 17.10 -8.67 5.42
N GLY A 156 16.71 -7.41 5.55
CA GLY A 156 15.30 -6.99 5.58
C GLY A 156 14.63 -7.12 4.22
N SER A 157 13.29 -7.14 4.21
CA SER A 157 12.53 -7.14 2.95
C SER A 157 11.30 -6.22 3.00
N LEU A 158 10.94 -5.69 1.84
CA LEU A 158 9.71 -4.95 1.61
C LEU A 158 9.05 -5.49 0.34
N THR A 159 7.89 -6.12 0.50
CA THR A 159 7.06 -6.65 -0.58
C THR A 159 5.89 -5.71 -0.82
N ALA A 160 5.62 -5.33 -2.07
CA ALA A 160 4.50 -4.47 -2.43
C ALA A 160 3.42 -5.22 -3.21
N LEU A 161 2.17 -4.98 -2.83
CA LEU A 161 0.97 -5.39 -3.56
C LEU A 161 0.21 -4.13 -4.03
N PRO A 162 0.54 -3.60 -5.21
CA PRO A 162 -0.17 -2.45 -5.77
C PRO A 162 -1.51 -2.89 -6.38
N ILE A 163 -2.58 -2.21 -6.00
CA ILE A 163 -3.89 -2.38 -6.62
C ILE A 163 -4.08 -1.28 -7.65
N ILE A 164 -4.48 -1.70 -8.85
CA ILE A 164 -4.86 -0.81 -9.96
C ILE A 164 -6.24 -1.20 -10.42
N GLU A 165 -7.12 -0.19 -10.53
CA GLU A 165 -8.46 -0.34 -11.06
C GLU A 165 -8.44 0.03 -12.55
N THR A 166 -8.93 -0.90 -13.38
CA THR A 166 -9.15 -0.67 -14.81
C THR A 166 -10.65 -0.49 -15.07
N GLN A 167 -10.99 0.21 -16.14
CA GLN A 167 -12.38 0.36 -16.58
C GLN A 167 -12.58 -0.43 -17.87
N MET A 168 -13.55 -1.33 -17.90
CA MET A 168 -13.94 -2.13 -19.08
C MET A 168 -12.75 -2.81 -19.80
N GLY A 169 -11.77 -3.33 -19.07
CA GLY A 169 -10.61 -3.99 -19.64
C GLY A 169 -9.60 -3.05 -20.32
N ASP A 170 -9.78 -1.75 -20.23
CA ASP A 170 -8.79 -0.78 -20.71
C ASP A 170 -7.61 -0.71 -19.73
N VAL A 171 -6.44 -1.13 -20.20
CA VAL A 171 -5.19 -1.22 -19.42
C VAL A 171 -4.26 -0.06 -19.75
#